data_c8314c6d9eb58b05a8931e797d3c4fde
#
_entry.id   c8314c6d9eb58b05a8931e797d3c4fde
#
_cell.length_a   1.000
_cell.length_b   1.000
_cell.length_c   1.000
_cell.angle_alpha   90.00
_cell.angle_beta   90.00
_cell.angle_gamma   90.00
#
_symmetry.space_group_name_H-M   'P 1'
#
loop_
_entity.id
_entity.type
_entity.pdbx_description
1 polymer ?
#
loop_
_entity_poly.entity_id
_entity_poly.type
_entity_poly.pdbx_seq_one_letter_code
_entity_poly.pdbx_strand_id
1 'polypeptide(L)'
;MKIRSDYVSNSSSSSFVIVGKTYDRSEVRKLIEDRGDELFKMMKESKFSRYCNNYKDINDLIDGWGLREVFGAAGLSSEEEGDCDDGDSILIGLDPSEMKDEQTLKEFKEVVVEKLKGIGLEAEMKDIGFVSGGTDSGGYTFIESCG
;
A
#
# COMPACT_ATOMS: atom_id res chain seq x y z
N MET A 1 9.36 18.01 -4.06
CA MET A 1 8.02 18.53 -4.33
C MET A 1 7.28 18.75 -3.03
N LYS A 2 6.50 19.78 -3.00
CA LYS A 2 5.70 20.04 -1.82
C LYS A 2 4.31 19.47 -1.96
N ILE A 3 3.95 18.63 -1.03
CA ILE A 3 2.60 18.08 -1.00
C ILE A 3 1.66 19.07 -0.34
N ARG A 4 0.62 19.42 -1.01
CA ARG A 4 -0.36 20.34 -0.48
C ARG A 4 -1.38 19.55 0.31
N SER A 5 -1.58 19.97 1.52
CA SER A 5 -2.58 19.35 2.38
C SER A 5 -3.72 20.29 2.72
N ASP A 6 -3.63 21.52 2.31
CA ASP A 6 -4.63 22.51 2.65
C ASP A 6 -5.96 22.33 1.91
N TYR A 7 -5.96 21.58 0.81
CA TYR A 7 -7.23 21.26 0.17
C TYR A 7 -8.02 20.18 0.93
N VAL A 8 -7.40 19.61 1.95
CA VAL A 8 -8.04 18.62 2.81
C VAL A 8 -8.51 19.28 4.09
N SER A 9 -8.76 20.54 4.05
CA SER A 9 -9.03 21.33 5.23
C SER A 9 -10.25 20.92 6.02
N ASN A 10 -11.09 20.12 5.48
CA ASN A 10 -12.35 19.84 6.11
C ASN A 10 -12.36 18.55 6.88
N SER A 11 -11.37 18.44 7.67
CA SER A 11 -11.63 17.84 8.92
C SER A 11 -12.13 16.41 9.00
N SER A 12 -13.13 15.99 8.29
CA SER A 12 -13.63 14.64 8.40
C SER A 12 -13.13 13.73 7.29
N SER A 13 -12.30 14.28 6.42
CA SER A 13 -11.68 13.48 5.35
C SER A 13 -10.17 13.49 5.52
N SER A 14 -9.53 12.45 5.05
CA SER A 14 -8.08 12.34 5.03
C SER A 14 -7.61 12.16 3.60
N SER A 15 -6.39 12.57 3.33
CA SER A 15 -5.80 12.38 2.01
C SER A 15 -4.46 11.68 2.11
N PHE A 16 -4.05 11.10 1.00
CA PHE A 16 -2.75 10.43 0.92
C PHE A 16 -2.16 10.64 -0.46
N VAL A 17 -0.84 10.52 -0.54
CA VAL A 17 -0.11 10.45 -1.80
C VAL A 17 0.87 9.31 -1.65
N ILE A 18 0.90 8.42 -2.63
CA ILE A 18 1.81 7.28 -2.64
C ILE A 18 2.51 7.24 -3.99
N VAL A 19 3.82 7.06 -3.98
CA VAL A 19 4.58 6.80 -5.19
C VAL A 19 4.54 5.30 -5.40
N GLY A 20 3.74 4.87 -6.35
CA GLY A 20 3.50 3.44 -6.51
C GLY A 20 2.63 3.13 -7.70
N LYS A 21 1.95 2.01 -7.60
CA LYS A 21 1.12 1.46 -8.66
C LYS A 21 -0.17 0.92 -8.07
N THR A 22 -1.25 1.00 -8.85
CA THR A 22 -2.50 0.36 -8.46
C THR A 22 -2.56 -1.05 -9.04
N TYR A 23 -3.10 -1.95 -8.25
CA TYR A 23 -3.29 -3.36 -8.63
C TYR A 23 -4.75 -3.72 -8.48
N ASP A 24 -5.21 -4.67 -9.28
CA ASP A 24 -6.53 -5.23 -9.10
C ASP A 24 -6.53 -6.13 -7.88
N ARG A 25 -7.67 -6.21 -7.22
CA ARG A 25 -7.81 -7.09 -6.06
C ARG A 25 -7.46 -8.54 -6.39
N SER A 26 -7.76 -8.97 -7.62
CA SER A 26 -7.43 -10.32 -8.07
C SER A 26 -5.92 -10.59 -8.11
N GLU A 27 -5.13 -9.57 -8.50
CA GLU A 27 -3.68 -9.70 -8.51
C GLU A 27 -3.12 -9.86 -7.10
N VAL A 28 -3.64 -9.10 -6.17
CA VAL A 28 -3.22 -9.19 -4.77
C VAL A 28 -3.66 -10.51 -4.16
N ARG A 29 -4.87 -10.96 -4.49
CA ARG A 29 -5.35 -12.26 -4.01
C ARG A 29 -4.45 -13.40 -4.49
N LYS A 30 -4.02 -13.33 -5.75
CA LYS A 30 -3.11 -14.32 -6.30
C LYS A 30 -1.76 -14.30 -5.58
N LEU A 31 -1.26 -13.12 -5.26
CA LEU A 31 -0.03 -12.97 -4.48
C LEU A 31 -0.16 -13.69 -3.13
N ILE A 32 -1.28 -13.48 -2.46
CA ILE A 32 -1.53 -14.10 -1.16
C ILE A 32 -1.61 -15.62 -1.29
N GLU A 33 -2.23 -16.11 -2.35
CA GLU A 33 -2.32 -17.54 -2.60
C GLU A 33 -0.96 -18.16 -2.84
N ASP A 34 -0.10 -17.46 -3.61
CA ASP A 34 1.21 -17.98 -4.01
C ASP A 34 2.27 -17.81 -2.92
N ARG A 35 2.23 -16.72 -2.18
CA ARG A 35 3.29 -16.35 -1.23
C ARG A 35 2.80 -16.00 0.16
N GLY A 36 1.59 -16.40 0.49
CA GLY A 36 1.00 -16.04 1.78
C GLY A 36 1.84 -16.49 2.97
N ASP A 37 2.39 -17.69 2.91
CA ASP A 37 3.20 -18.21 4.01
C ASP A 37 4.47 -17.40 4.23
N GLU A 38 5.11 -16.96 3.13
CA GLU A 38 6.30 -16.12 3.21
C GLU A 38 5.95 -14.75 3.79
N LEU A 39 4.83 -14.19 3.36
CA LEU A 39 4.39 -12.89 3.85
C LEU A 39 4.02 -12.96 5.33
N PHE A 40 3.37 -14.02 5.74
CA PHE A 40 3.02 -14.20 7.15
C PHE A 40 4.26 -14.33 8.03
N LYS A 41 5.25 -15.08 7.55
CA LYS A 41 6.52 -15.22 8.24
C LYS A 41 7.21 -13.86 8.36
N MET A 42 7.22 -13.09 7.29
CA MET A 42 7.79 -11.74 7.29
C MET A 42 7.11 -10.85 8.33
N MET A 43 5.79 -10.94 8.45
CA MET A 43 5.06 -10.18 9.46
C MET A 43 5.44 -10.59 10.87
N LYS A 44 5.62 -11.88 11.11
CA LYS A 44 6.02 -12.39 12.43
C LYS A 44 7.40 -11.88 12.84
N GLU A 45 8.26 -11.61 11.87
CA GLU A 45 9.61 -11.11 12.11
C GLU A 45 9.70 -9.59 12.16
N SER A 46 8.58 -8.90 11.92
CA SER A 46 8.53 -7.45 11.85
C SER A 46 7.94 -6.84 13.12
N LYS A 47 7.85 -5.50 13.12
CA LYS A 47 7.18 -4.78 14.20
C LYS A 47 5.68 -5.09 14.29
N PHE A 48 5.13 -5.75 13.28
CA PHE A 48 3.72 -6.16 13.27
C PHE A 48 3.52 -7.56 13.82
N SER A 49 4.53 -8.15 14.43
CA SER A 49 4.47 -9.53 14.93
C SER A 49 3.28 -9.78 15.87
N ARG A 50 2.92 -8.80 16.67
CA ARG A 50 1.81 -8.95 17.61
C ARG A 50 0.47 -9.17 16.92
N TYR A 51 0.32 -8.69 15.69
CA TYR A 51 -0.92 -8.87 14.92
C TYR A 51 -1.08 -10.31 14.44
N CYS A 52 0.01 -11.07 14.41
CA CYS A 52 -0.02 -12.45 13.97
C CYS A 52 -0.40 -13.43 15.07
N ASN A 53 -0.32 -13.02 16.32
CA ASN A 53 -0.46 -13.92 17.46
C ASN A 53 -1.83 -14.59 17.57
N ASN A 54 -2.86 -13.93 17.09
CA ASN A 54 -4.24 -14.42 17.20
C ASN A 54 -4.74 -15.05 15.90
N TYR A 55 -3.86 -15.21 14.93
CA TYR A 55 -4.23 -15.69 13.60
C TYR A 55 -3.35 -16.85 13.20
N LYS A 56 -3.95 -17.84 12.56
CA LYS A 56 -3.23 -19.06 12.21
C LYS A 56 -2.48 -18.93 10.89
N ASP A 57 -2.96 -18.09 9.98
CA ASP A 57 -2.33 -17.86 8.68
C ASP A 57 -2.67 -16.48 8.17
N ILE A 58 -2.14 -16.14 6.99
CA ILE A 58 -2.32 -14.82 6.43
C ILE A 58 -3.77 -14.55 6.01
N ASN A 59 -4.48 -15.54 5.55
CA ASN A 59 -5.88 -15.36 5.17
C ASN A 59 -6.74 -14.99 6.37
N ASP A 60 -6.48 -15.63 7.49
CA ASP A 60 -7.16 -15.36 8.74
C ASP A 60 -6.87 -13.92 9.20
N LEU A 61 -5.60 -13.51 9.08
CA LEU A 61 -5.17 -12.16 9.43
C LEU A 61 -5.84 -11.10 8.56
N ILE A 62 -5.88 -11.34 7.25
CA ILE A 62 -6.45 -10.39 6.30
C ILE A 62 -7.94 -10.19 6.56
N ASP A 63 -8.64 -11.25 6.89
CA ASP A 63 -10.06 -11.17 7.22
C ASP A 63 -10.31 -10.30 8.46
N GLY A 64 -9.37 -10.30 9.39
CA GLY A 64 -9.50 -9.49 10.61
C GLY A 64 -9.00 -8.07 10.50
N TRP A 65 -7.92 -7.86 9.78
CA TRP A 65 -7.21 -6.55 9.77
C TRP A 65 -7.08 -5.92 8.40
N GLY A 66 -7.09 -6.73 7.34
CA GLY A 66 -6.90 -6.24 5.98
C GLY A 66 -5.44 -6.30 5.55
N LEU A 67 -5.17 -5.70 4.40
CA LEU A 67 -3.87 -5.83 3.73
C LEU A 67 -2.82 -4.82 4.16
N ARG A 68 -3.24 -3.72 4.80
CA ARG A 68 -2.30 -2.64 5.14
C ARG A 68 -1.13 -3.12 5.97
N GLU A 69 -1.39 -3.96 6.95
CA GLU A 69 -0.37 -4.48 7.85
C GLU A 69 0.58 -5.44 7.11
N VAL A 70 0.05 -6.20 6.17
CA VAL A 70 0.88 -7.11 5.35
C VAL A 70 1.90 -6.31 4.54
N PHE A 71 1.45 -5.29 3.84
CA PHE A 71 2.36 -4.48 3.04
C PHE A 71 3.24 -3.59 3.91
N GLY A 72 2.73 -3.15 5.05
CA GLY A 72 3.54 -2.41 6.03
C GLY A 72 4.73 -3.22 6.52
N ALA A 73 4.56 -4.51 6.72
CA ALA A 73 5.67 -5.39 7.12
C ALA A 73 6.74 -5.51 6.04
N ALA A 74 6.35 -5.33 4.78
CA ALA A 74 7.29 -5.33 3.66
C ALA A 74 7.95 -3.96 3.46
N GLY A 75 7.61 -2.98 4.28
CA GLY A 75 8.11 -1.62 4.13
C GLY A 75 7.38 -0.82 3.06
N LEU A 76 6.15 -1.21 2.75
CA LEU A 76 5.33 -0.56 1.74
C LEU A 76 4.10 0.08 2.39
N SER A 77 3.58 1.10 1.73
CA SER A 77 2.31 1.72 2.10
C SER A 77 1.24 1.26 1.13
N SER A 78 0.03 1.12 1.61
CA SER A 78 -1.07 0.71 0.75
C SER A 78 -2.38 1.37 1.15
N GLU A 79 -3.26 1.56 0.16
CA GLU A 79 -4.61 2.04 0.36
C GLU A 79 -5.55 1.25 -0.56
N GLU A 80 -6.67 0.84 -0.03
CA GLU A 80 -7.69 0.12 -0.78
C GLU A 80 -8.79 1.09 -1.19
N GLU A 81 -9.17 1.07 -2.46
CA GLU A 81 -10.27 1.89 -2.95
C GLU A 81 -11.60 1.34 -2.50
N GLY A 82 -12.51 2.21 -2.14
CA GLY A 82 -13.85 1.82 -1.69
C GLY A 82 -13.91 1.54 -0.20
N ASP A 83 -14.94 0.82 0.20
CA ASP A 83 -15.03 0.26 1.54
C ASP A 83 -14.14 -0.98 1.59
N CYS A 84 -13.72 -1.36 2.77
CA CYS A 84 -12.78 -2.47 2.93
C CYS A 84 -13.15 -3.75 2.17
N ASP A 85 -14.43 -3.98 1.97
CA ASP A 85 -14.92 -5.21 1.36
C ASP A 85 -15.21 -5.08 -0.14
N ASP A 86 -15.36 -3.86 -0.65
CA ASP A 86 -15.85 -3.60 -2.00
C ASP A 86 -14.82 -2.98 -2.94
N GLY A 87 -13.62 -2.72 -2.45
CA GLY A 87 -12.63 -2.08 -3.29
C GLY A 87 -12.11 -2.96 -4.39
N ASP A 88 -12.06 -2.43 -5.60
CA ASP A 88 -11.54 -3.14 -6.77
C ASP A 88 -10.06 -2.91 -6.99
N SER A 89 -9.53 -1.80 -6.47
CA SER A 89 -8.16 -1.41 -6.69
C SER A 89 -7.42 -1.22 -5.38
N ILE A 90 -6.16 -1.61 -5.36
CA ILE A 90 -5.29 -1.44 -4.21
C ILE A 90 -4.05 -0.69 -4.69
N LEU A 91 -3.78 0.44 -4.08
CA LEU A 91 -2.58 1.24 -4.35
C LEU A 91 -1.48 0.79 -3.42
N ILE A 92 -0.33 0.43 -3.97
CA ILE A 92 0.81 -0.05 -3.19
C ILE A 92 2.07 0.69 -3.62
N GLY A 93 2.82 1.18 -2.67
CA GLY A 93 4.06 1.90 -2.95
C GLY A 93 4.71 2.44 -1.70
N LEU A 94 5.32 3.62 -1.82
CA LEU A 94 5.97 4.30 -0.70
C LEU A 94 5.43 5.71 -0.57
N ASP A 95 5.37 6.16 0.67
CA ASP A 95 5.05 7.56 0.96
C ASP A 95 6.19 8.44 0.46
N PRO A 96 5.91 9.56 -0.25
CA PRO A 96 6.97 10.45 -0.72
C PRO A 96 7.88 10.98 0.39
N SER A 97 7.40 11.01 1.62
CA SER A 97 8.22 11.47 2.76
C SER A 97 9.39 10.53 3.05
N GLU A 98 9.36 9.32 2.52
CA GLU A 98 10.45 8.37 2.69
C GLU A 98 11.60 8.62 1.71
N MET A 99 11.40 9.50 0.73
CA MET A 99 12.45 9.87 -0.20
C MET A 99 13.54 10.66 0.54
N LYS A 100 14.79 10.27 0.35
CA LYS A 100 15.91 10.94 0.98
C LYS A 100 16.22 12.26 0.27
N ASP A 101 16.82 13.21 1.00
CA ASP A 101 17.10 14.54 0.46
C ASP A 101 17.93 14.52 -0.82
N GLU A 102 18.87 13.60 -0.89
CA GLU A 102 19.79 13.51 -2.03
C GLU A 102 19.33 12.56 -3.11
N GLN A 103 18.20 11.91 -2.89
CA GLN A 103 17.67 10.90 -3.80
C GLN A 103 16.86 11.56 -4.89
N THR A 104 17.10 11.17 -6.14
CA THR A 104 16.27 11.64 -7.25
C THR A 104 14.94 10.87 -7.25
N LEU A 105 13.95 11.45 -7.93
CA LEU A 105 12.68 10.78 -8.07
C LEU A 105 12.84 9.44 -8.80
N LYS A 106 13.72 9.39 -9.80
CA LYS A 106 14.00 8.16 -10.52
C LYS A 106 14.54 7.08 -9.58
N GLU A 107 15.49 7.43 -8.72
CA GLU A 107 16.05 6.50 -7.75
C GLU A 107 14.99 6.01 -6.77
N PHE A 108 14.12 6.92 -6.34
CA PHE A 108 13.03 6.55 -5.43
C PHE A 108 12.06 5.57 -6.09
N LYS A 109 11.71 5.81 -7.35
CA LYS A 109 10.85 4.89 -8.11
C LYS A 109 11.50 3.53 -8.27
N GLU A 110 12.81 3.48 -8.46
CA GLU A 110 13.54 2.22 -8.54
C GLU A 110 13.42 1.43 -7.24
N VAL A 111 13.49 2.11 -6.10
CA VAL A 111 13.30 1.46 -4.80
C VAL A 111 11.90 0.89 -4.69
N VAL A 112 10.89 1.63 -5.13
CA VAL A 112 9.51 1.15 -5.12
C VAL A 112 9.36 -0.12 -5.97
N VAL A 113 9.92 -0.10 -7.18
CA VAL A 113 9.89 -1.26 -8.08
C VAL A 113 10.54 -2.47 -7.42
N GLU A 114 11.71 -2.29 -6.82
CA GLU A 114 12.41 -3.38 -6.16
C GLU A 114 11.62 -3.98 -5.01
N LYS A 115 10.99 -3.13 -4.21
CA LYS A 115 10.18 -3.62 -3.09
C LYS A 115 8.95 -4.39 -3.57
N LEU A 116 8.29 -3.88 -4.61
CA LEU A 116 7.12 -4.56 -5.17
C LEU A 116 7.49 -5.92 -5.75
N LYS A 117 8.58 -5.98 -6.52
CA LYS A 117 9.06 -7.25 -7.07
C LYS A 117 9.50 -8.19 -5.98
N GLY A 118 10.09 -7.66 -4.92
CA GLY A 118 10.57 -8.46 -3.81
C GLY A 118 9.48 -9.26 -3.10
N ILE A 119 8.26 -8.73 -3.08
CA ILE A 119 7.15 -9.44 -2.47
C ILE A 119 6.35 -10.27 -3.47
N GLY A 120 6.71 -10.21 -4.76
CA GLY A 120 6.07 -11.03 -5.78
C GLY A 120 5.10 -10.32 -6.70
N LEU A 121 5.04 -8.99 -6.63
CA LEU A 121 4.18 -8.20 -7.52
C LEU A 121 4.97 -7.76 -8.75
N GLU A 122 4.28 -7.64 -9.88
CA GLU A 122 4.90 -7.13 -11.09
C GLU A 122 4.92 -5.61 -11.04
N ALA A 123 6.06 -5.03 -11.43
CA ALA A 123 6.19 -3.58 -11.49
C ALA A 123 7.30 -3.19 -12.44
N GLU A 124 7.08 -2.12 -13.20
CA GLU A 124 8.08 -1.51 -14.08
C GLU A 124 8.12 -0.01 -13.77
N MET A 125 9.24 0.61 -14.07
CA MET A 125 9.42 2.05 -13.82
C MET A 125 8.33 2.92 -14.45
N LYS A 126 7.87 2.55 -15.63
CA LYS A 126 6.82 3.31 -16.34
C LYS A 126 5.48 3.27 -15.63
N ASP A 127 5.27 2.27 -14.78
CA ASP A 127 4.01 2.08 -14.06
C ASP A 127 3.97 2.85 -12.76
N ILE A 128 5.11 3.30 -12.29
CA ILE A 128 5.22 3.94 -10.98
C ILE A 128 5.00 5.45 -11.13
N GLY A 129 4.07 5.98 -10.38
CA GLY A 129 3.79 7.39 -10.40
C GLY A 129 3.27 7.89 -9.06
N PHE A 130 3.02 9.17 -8.99
CA PHE A 130 2.36 9.78 -7.84
C PHE A 130 0.87 9.49 -7.97
N VAL A 131 0.34 8.82 -6.99
CA VAL A 131 -1.09 8.51 -6.95
C VAL A 131 -1.65 9.09 -5.66
N SER A 132 -2.68 9.90 -5.79
CA SER A 132 -3.31 10.51 -4.63
C SER A 132 -4.72 9.98 -4.46
N GLY A 133 -5.26 10.22 -3.29
CA GLY A 133 -6.63 9.88 -3.00
C GLY A 133 -6.99 10.36 -1.61
N GLY A 134 -8.12 9.92 -1.12
CA GLY A 134 -8.56 10.29 0.20
C GLY A 134 -9.69 9.41 0.67
N THR A 135 -10.00 9.55 1.95
CA THR A 135 -11.11 8.87 2.58
C THR A 135 -12.12 9.92 3.02
N ASP A 136 -13.34 9.81 2.58
CA ASP A 136 -14.38 10.77 2.94
C ASP A 136 -14.95 10.50 4.33
N SER A 137 -15.86 11.34 4.75
CA SER A 137 -16.45 11.23 6.09
C SER A 137 -17.30 9.97 6.29
N GLY A 138 -17.71 9.35 5.20
CA GLY A 138 -18.45 8.09 5.25
C GLY A 138 -17.55 6.86 5.26
N GLY A 139 -16.24 7.04 5.21
CA GLY A 139 -15.30 5.93 5.21
C GLY A 139 -14.97 5.38 3.83
N TYR A 140 -15.50 5.99 2.80
CA TYR A 140 -15.19 5.57 1.43
C TYR A 140 -13.83 6.12 0.99
N THR A 141 -12.96 5.25 0.54
CA THR A 141 -11.64 5.64 0.03
C THR A 141 -11.65 5.66 -1.49
N PHE A 142 -11.17 6.75 -2.07
CA PHE A 142 -11.03 6.90 -3.50
C PHE A 142 -9.56 7.13 -3.87
N ILE A 143 -9.20 6.68 -5.06
CA ILE A 143 -7.83 6.78 -5.58
C ILE A 143 -7.88 7.56 -6.89
N GLU A 144 -7.04 8.60 -7.00
CA GLU A 144 -6.92 9.40 -8.19
C GLU A 144 -5.47 9.40 -8.66
N SER A 145 -5.25 9.10 -9.92
CA SER A 145 -3.92 9.15 -10.48
C SER A 145 -3.51 10.58 -10.77
N CYS A 146 -2.32 10.97 -10.35
CA CYS A 146 -1.80 12.31 -10.52
C CYS A 146 -0.69 12.39 -11.58
N GLY A 147 -0.77 11.59 -12.54
CA GLY A 147 0.17 11.68 -13.62
C GLY A 147 1.40 10.95 -13.53
#